data_b0523dfa4f41531eabd5e8d8a93639e8
#
_entry.id   b0523dfa4f41531eabd5e8d8a93639e8
#
_cell.length_a   1.000
_cell.length_b   1.000
_cell.length_c   1.000
_cell.angle_alpha   90.00
_cell.angle_beta   90.00
_cell.angle_gamma   90.00
#
_symmetry.space_group_name_H-M   'P 1'
#
loop_
_entity.id
_entity.type
_entity.pdbx_description
1 polymer ?
#
loop_
_entity_poly.entity_id
_entity_poly.type
_entity_poly.pdbx_seq_one_letter_code
_entity_poly.pdbx_strand_id
1 'polypeptide(L)'
;MKTERLQILLVEDNPADANLVEEALSEARLEYRLSIVRDGMQAIELIDRLDADPAHPRPDIVLLDLNLPKVSGEEVLKRVRRSPWCGAAKVLIVSSSDAPADRERAMTLGATDYFRKPSDLDQFMELGPKIRAMLE
;
A
#
# COMPACT_ATOMS: atom_id res chain seq x y z
N MET A 1 15.51 -4.34 -18.69
CA MET A 1 15.36 -5.11 -17.44
C MET A 1 15.53 -4.21 -16.22
N LYS A 2 14.62 -4.34 -15.28
CA LYS A 2 14.69 -3.53 -14.07
C LYS A 2 15.64 -4.20 -13.08
N THR A 3 16.74 -3.52 -12.77
CA THR A 3 17.71 -4.00 -11.79
C THR A 3 17.51 -3.34 -10.41
N GLU A 4 16.67 -2.32 -10.36
CA GLU A 4 16.40 -1.62 -9.12
C GLU A 4 15.36 -2.36 -8.27
N ARG A 5 15.45 -2.15 -6.95
CA ARG A 5 14.47 -2.70 -6.04
C ARG A 5 13.13 -1.99 -6.19
N LEU A 6 12.04 -2.75 -5.98
CA LEU A 6 10.71 -2.17 -5.89
C LEU A 6 10.65 -1.20 -4.73
N GLN A 7 10.07 -0.03 -4.97
CA GLN A 7 9.81 0.95 -3.91
C GLN A 7 8.39 0.76 -3.44
N ILE A 8 8.22 0.34 -2.19
CA ILE A 8 6.91 0.03 -1.61
C ILE A 8 6.66 0.94 -0.42
N LEU A 9 5.53 1.63 -0.44
CA LEU A 9 5.05 2.37 0.73
C LEU A 9 3.91 1.57 1.35
N LEU A 10 4.07 1.19 2.61
CA LEU A 10 3.04 0.45 3.36
C LEU A 10 2.44 1.36 4.42
N VAL A 11 1.13 1.52 4.38
CA VAL A 11 0.38 2.29 5.37
C VAL A 11 -0.45 1.29 6.18
N GLU A 12 0.03 0.95 7.37
CA GLU A 12 -0.54 -0.12 8.19
C GLU A 12 -0.30 0.15 9.67
N ASP A 13 -1.35 0.21 10.47
CA ASP A 13 -1.23 0.48 11.90
C ASP A 13 -0.98 -0.76 12.75
N ASN A 14 -1.28 -1.95 12.24
CA ASN A 14 -1.13 -3.20 12.98
C ASN A 14 0.24 -3.81 12.70
N PRO A 15 1.15 -3.88 13.71
CA PRO A 15 2.49 -4.43 13.50
C PRO A 15 2.49 -5.89 13.03
N ALA A 16 1.54 -6.71 13.49
CA ALA A 16 1.47 -8.11 13.07
C ALA A 16 1.13 -8.21 11.60
N ASP A 17 0.19 -7.38 11.11
CA ASP A 17 -0.16 -7.37 9.70
C ASP A 17 0.99 -6.83 8.85
N ALA A 18 1.72 -5.82 9.33
CA ALA A 18 2.91 -5.33 8.63
C ALA A 18 3.96 -6.43 8.47
N ASN A 19 4.16 -7.24 9.52
CA ASN A 19 5.09 -8.37 9.44
C ASN A 19 4.63 -9.41 8.42
N LEU A 20 3.32 -9.68 8.35
CA LEU A 20 2.77 -10.61 7.37
C LEU A 20 2.99 -10.12 5.94
N VAL A 21 2.86 -8.82 5.72
CA VAL A 21 3.16 -8.23 4.40
C VAL A 21 4.62 -8.48 4.04
N GLU A 22 5.54 -8.23 4.98
CA GLU A 22 6.97 -8.46 4.73
C GLU A 22 7.26 -9.93 4.43
N GLU A 23 6.62 -10.85 5.16
CA GLU A 23 6.78 -12.28 4.90
C GLU A 23 6.28 -12.65 3.49
N ALA A 24 5.15 -12.09 3.09
CA ALA A 24 4.59 -12.35 1.77
C ALA A 24 5.52 -11.87 0.66
N LEU A 25 6.10 -10.68 0.84
CA LEU A 25 7.06 -10.12 -0.13
C LEU A 25 8.31 -11.00 -0.23
N SER A 26 8.83 -11.44 0.91
CA SER A 26 10.03 -12.28 0.97
C SER A 26 9.77 -13.66 0.36
N GLU A 27 8.63 -14.26 0.66
CA GLU A 27 8.27 -15.57 0.13
C GLU A 27 8.11 -15.53 -1.40
N ALA A 28 7.61 -14.43 -1.93
CA ALA A 28 7.50 -14.23 -3.37
C ALA A 28 8.83 -13.88 -4.03
N ARG A 29 9.90 -13.78 -3.24
CA ARG A 29 11.26 -13.46 -3.71
C ARG A 29 11.34 -12.13 -4.46
N LEU A 30 10.56 -11.16 -4.00
CA LEU A 30 10.63 -9.81 -4.52
C LEU A 30 11.80 -9.08 -3.89
N GLU A 31 12.56 -8.35 -4.70
CA GLU A 31 13.56 -7.43 -4.20
C GLU A 31 12.89 -6.08 -4.00
N TYR A 32 12.90 -5.57 -2.79
CA TYR A 32 12.13 -4.38 -2.47
C TYR A 32 12.80 -3.53 -1.41
N ARG A 33 12.41 -2.26 -1.39
CA ARG A 33 12.61 -1.34 -0.28
C ARG A 33 11.25 -0.98 0.27
N LEU A 34 11.08 -1.15 1.56
CA LEU A 34 9.81 -0.94 2.22
C LEU A 34 9.90 0.25 3.16
N SER A 35 9.02 1.22 2.96
CA SER A 35 8.80 2.31 3.90
C SER A 35 7.47 2.06 4.58
N ILE A 36 7.45 2.06 5.91
CA ILE A 36 6.23 1.81 6.67
C ILE A 36 5.83 3.06 7.41
N VAL A 37 4.58 3.47 7.26
CA VAL A 37 3.96 4.47 8.11
C VAL A 37 2.76 3.83 8.80
N ARG A 38 2.48 4.26 10.02
CA ARG A 38 1.60 3.51 10.91
C ARG A 38 0.22 4.10 11.10
N ASP A 39 -0.03 5.26 10.53
CA ASP A 39 -1.37 5.85 10.54
C ASP A 39 -1.53 6.81 9.37
N GLY A 40 -2.77 7.23 9.14
CA GLY A 40 -3.07 8.10 8.00
C GLY A 40 -2.42 9.49 8.12
N MET A 41 -2.28 10.00 9.33
CA MET A 41 -1.62 11.28 9.55
C MET A 41 -0.15 11.21 9.14
N GLN A 42 0.57 10.15 9.55
CA GLN A 42 1.96 9.95 9.16
C GLN A 42 2.10 9.82 7.64
N ALA A 43 1.15 9.15 7.00
CA ALA A 43 1.17 9.01 5.55
C ALA A 43 1.05 10.36 4.86
N ILE A 44 0.10 11.18 5.28
CA ILE A 44 -0.11 12.51 4.70
C ILE A 44 1.09 13.41 4.94
N GLU A 45 1.64 13.40 6.16
CA GLU A 45 2.83 14.19 6.48
C GLU A 45 4.04 13.79 5.62
N LEU A 46 4.22 12.48 5.40
CA LEU A 46 5.29 11.99 4.54
C LEU A 46 5.10 12.47 3.10
N ILE A 47 3.88 12.36 2.59
CA ILE A 47 3.58 12.78 1.22
C ILE A 47 3.78 14.29 1.07
N ASP A 48 3.31 15.08 2.04
CA ASP A 48 3.48 16.54 2.00
C ASP A 48 4.97 16.90 1.94
N ARG A 49 5.79 16.24 2.75
CA ARG A 49 7.23 16.50 2.79
C ARG A 49 7.91 16.15 1.48
N LEU A 50 7.55 14.99 0.91
CA LEU A 50 8.19 14.51 -0.33
C LEU A 50 7.66 15.22 -1.58
N ASP A 51 6.43 15.74 -1.54
CA ASP A 51 5.94 16.63 -2.60
C ASP A 51 6.74 17.94 -2.63
N ALA A 52 7.11 18.45 -1.46
CA ALA A 52 7.86 19.70 -1.35
C ALA A 52 9.34 19.52 -1.68
N ASP A 53 9.92 18.37 -1.30
CA ASP A 53 11.34 18.07 -1.51
C ASP A 53 11.50 16.58 -1.72
N PRO A 54 11.45 16.11 -2.98
CA PRO A 54 11.43 14.67 -3.27
C PRO A 54 12.82 14.03 -3.11
N ALA A 55 13.21 13.83 -1.85
CA ALA A 55 14.50 13.24 -1.49
C ALA A 55 14.54 11.72 -1.65
N HIS A 56 13.37 11.06 -1.75
CA HIS A 56 13.27 9.60 -1.85
C HIS A 56 12.70 9.18 -3.20
N PRO A 57 13.06 7.98 -3.69
CA PRO A 57 12.48 7.45 -4.92
C PRO A 57 10.97 7.35 -4.81
N ARG A 58 10.29 7.57 -5.93
CA ARG A 58 8.83 7.43 -5.99
C ARG A 58 8.45 5.98 -5.78
N PRO A 59 7.35 5.72 -5.05
CA PRO A 59 6.91 4.34 -4.87
C PRO A 59 6.38 3.75 -6.17
N ASP A 60 6.67 2.47 -6.40
CA ASP A 60 6.06 1.71 -7.48
C ASP A 60 4.65 1.29 -7.08
N ILE A 61 4.46 0.99 -5.81
CA ILE A 61 3.16 0.57 -5.28
C ILE A 61 2.99 1.09 -3.85
N VAL A 62 1.77 1.45 -3.52
CA VAL A 62 1.34 1.80 -2.17
C VAL A 62 0.40 0.71 -1.69
N LEU A 63 0.73 0.09 -0.56
CA LEU A 63 -0.14 -0.87 0.11
C LEU A 63 -0.84 -0.13 1.24
N LEU A 64 -2.17 -0.10 1.22
CA LEU A 64 -2.94 0.82 2.06
C LEU A 64 -4.08 0.10 2.76
N ASP A 65 -4.08 0.15 4.10
CA ASP A 65 -5.23 -0.31 4.87
C ASP A 65 -6.28 0.79 4.90
N LEU A 66 -7.55 0.40 4.82
CA LEU A 66 -8.66 1.34 4.90
C LEU A 66 -8.97 1.75 6.34
N ASN A 67 -8.78 0.84 7.30
CA ASN A 67 -9.17 1.05 8.69
C ASN A 67 -8.01 1.58 9.52
N LEU A 68 -7.65 2.85 9.28
CA LEU A 68 -6.56 3.49 9.98
C LEU A 68 -7.09 4.42 11.08
N PRO A 69 -6.35 4.59 12.19
CA PRO A 69 -6.72 5.57 13.18
C PRO A 69 -6.46 6.99 12.68
N LYS A 70 -7.15 7.96 13.25
CA LYS A 70 -7.04 9.41 13.00
C LYS A 70 -7.55 9.81 11.63
N VAL A 71 -6.82 9.48 10.57
CA VAL A 71 -7.19 9.79 9.19
C VAL A 71 -7.46 8.47 8.48
N SER A 72 -8.63 8.35 7.85
CA SER A 72 -9.03 7.09 7.20
C SER A 72 -8.16 6.76 5.99
N GLY A 73 -8.14 5.47 5.62
CA GLY A 73 -7.45 5.04 4.42
C GLY A 73 -7.99 5.70 3.16
N GLU A 74 -9.30 6.00 3.11
CA GLU A 74 -9.89 6.69 1.97
C GLU A 74 -9.31 8.10 1.81
N GLU A 75 -9.10 8.81 2.90
CA GLU A 75 -8.48 10.14 2.85
C GLU A 75 -7.03 10.05 2.40
N VAL A 76 -6.31 9.01 2.85
CA VAL A 76 -4.94 8.77 2.40
C VAL A 76 -4.92 8.48 0.90
N LEU A 77 -5.84 7.65 0.42
CA LEU A 77 -5.95 7.33 -1.01
C LEU A 77 -6.16 8.58 -1.86
N LYS A 78 -7.07 9.45 -1.43
CA LYS A 78 -7.30 10.73 -2.12
C LYS A 78 -6.02 11.56 -2.16
N ARG A 79 -5.29 11.61 -1.05
CA ARG A 79 -4.04 12.37 -0.97
C ARG A 79 -2.97 11.79 -1.90
N VAL A 80 -2.84 10.45 -1.92
CA VAL A 80 -1.91 9.77 -2.82
C VAL A 80 -2.16 10.17 -4.27
N ARG A 81 -3.40 10.12 -4.70
CA ARG A 81 -3.73 10.38 -6.11
C ARG A 81 -3.48 11.83 -6.54
N ARG A 82 -3.45 12.77 -5.59
CA ARG A 82 -3.14 14.18 -5.88
C ARG A 82 -1.65 14.49 -5.77
N SER A 83 -0.84 13.54 -5.34
CA SER A 83 0.57 13.77 -5.09
C SER A 83 1.41 13.73 -6.36
N PRO A 84 2.24 14.76 -6.63
CA PRO A 84 3.23 14.65 -7.71
C PRO A 84 4.30 13.60 -7.43
N TRP A 85 4.56 13.27 -6.14
CA TRP A 85 5.56 12.28 -5.77
C TRP A 85 5.03 10.84 -5.97
N CYS A 86 3.82 10.55 -5.53
CA CYS A 86 3.31 9.17 -5.54
C CYS A 86 2.01 8.97 -6.32
N GLY A 87 1.50 10.00 -6.99
CA GLY A 87 0.18 9.95 -7.63
C GLY A 87 0.06 8.95 -8.76
N ALA A 88 1.17 8.56 -9.38
CA ALA A 88 1.18 7.59 -10.46
C ALA A 88 1.41 6.14 -9.98
N ALA A 89 1.66 5.94 -8.68
CA ALA A 89 1.91 4.61 -8.13
C ALA A 89 0.66 3.73 -8.24
N LYS A 90 0.86 2.44 -8.35
CA LYS A 90 -0.23 1.49 -8.16
C LYS A 90 -0.64 1.53 -6.70
N VAL A 91 -1.93 1.44 -6.42
CA VAL A 91 -2.42 1.39 -5.03
C VAL A 91 -3.20 0.10 -4.85
N LEU A 92 -2.70 -0.75 -3.96
CA LEU A 92 -3.38 -1.97 -3.57
C LEU A 92 -3.93 -1.77 -2.17
N ILE A 93 -5.24 -1.84 -2.04
CA ILE A 93 -5.88 -1.82 -0.72
C ILE A 93 -5.67 -3.19 -0.09
N VAL A 94 -5.19 -3.20 1.16
CA VAL A 94 -4.99 -4.43 1.94
C VAL A 94 -5.80 -4.27 3.22
N SER A 95 -7.00 -4.81 3.24
CA SER A 95 -7.97 -4.56 4.31
C SER A 95 -8.71 -5.81 4.71
N SER A 96 -9.12 -5.87 5.97
CA SER A 96 -9.95 -6.97 6.47
C SER A 96 -11.42 -6.85 6.05
N SER A 97 -11.83 -5.70 5.55
CA SER A 97 -13.21 -5.50 5.10
C SER A 97 -13.50 -6.27 3.82
N ASP A 98 -14.62 -7.00 3.82
CA ASP A 98 -15.12 -7.65 2.61
C ASP A 98 -16.44 -7.02 2.13
N ALA A 99 -16.80 -5.87 2.69
CA ALA A 99 -18.01 -5.14 2.29
C ALA A 99 -17.90 -4.64 0.86
N PRO A 100 -18.84 -4.99 -0.04
CA PRO A 100 -18.79 -4.50 -1.42
C PRO A 100 -18.74 -2.98 -1.53
N ALA A 101 -19.43 -2.27 -0.61
CA ALA A 101 -19.42 -0.81 -0.61
C ALA A 101 -18.03 -0.23 -0.37
N ASP A 102 -17.23 -0.84 0.52
CA ASP A 102 -15.87 -0.38 0.80
C ASP A 102 -14.98 -0.56 -0.43
N ARG A 103 -15.09 -1.72 -1.08
CA ARG A 103 -14.33 -2.00 -2.29
C ARG A 103 -14.71 -1.03 -3.41
N GLU A 104 -15.99 -0.82 -3.63
CA GLU A 104 -16.46 0.10 -4.68
C GLU A 104 -15.97 1.52 -4.45
N ARG A 105 -16.04 2.01 -3.20
CA ARG A 105 -15.56 3.35 -2.87
C ARG A 105 -14.07 3.48 -3.13
N ALA A 106 -13.28 2.48 -2.71
CA ALA A 106 -11.84 2.50 -2.92
C ALA A 106 -11.52 2.54 -4.41
N MET A 107 -12.17 1.72 -5.21
CA MET A 107 -11.93 1.70 -6.66
C MET A 107 -12.34 3.01 -7.31
N THR A 108 -13.45 3.61 -6.87
CA THR A 108 -13.91 4.92 -7.36
C THR A 108 -12.91 6.02 -7.01
N LEU A 109 -12.28 5.93 -5.84
CA LEU A 109 -11.29 6.92 -5.39
C LEU A 109 -9.92 6.73 -6.02
N GLY A 110 -9.73 5.70 -6.84
CA GLY A 110 -8.51 5.52 -7.60
C GLY A 110 -7.62 4.37 -7.17
N ALA A 111 -8.10 3.44 -6.33
CA ALA A 111 -7.34 2.23 -6.04
C ALA A 111 -7.17 1.40 -7.30
N THR A 112 -6.01 0.76 -7.43
CA THR A 112 -5.74 -0.10 -8.58
C THR A 112 -6.38 -1.47 -8.38
N ASP A 113 -6.32 -2.01 -7.15
CA ASP A 113 -6.91 -3.30 -6.84
C ASP A 113 -7.13 -3.40 -5.33
N TYR A 114 -7.68 -4.52 -4.90
CA TYR A 114 -8.10 -4.75 -3.53
C TYR A 114 -7.72 -6.16 -3.10
N PHE A 115 -7.05 -6.28 -1.97
CA PHE A 115 -6.70 -7.57 -1.37
C PHE A 115 -7.36 -7.64 0.01
N ARG A 116 -8.33 -8.54 0.17
CA ARG A 116 -8.93 -8.76 1.47
C ARG A 116 -7.98 -9.58 2.34
N LYS A 117 -7.67 -9.09 3.54
CA LYS A 117 -6.81 -9.81 4.47
C LYS A 117 -7.49 -11.11 4.89
N PRO A 118 -6.93 -12.27 4.58
CA PRO A 118 -7.48 -13.53 5.06
C PRO A 118 -7.02 -13.80 6.49
N SER A 119 -7.73 -14.69 7.18
CA SER A 119 -7.30 -15.15 8.51
C SER A 119 -6.28 -16.27 8.41
N ASP A 120 -6.18 -16.90 7.25
CA ASP A 120 -5.27 -18.01 6.99
C ASP A 120 -3.92 -17.48 6.50
N LEU A 121 -2.82 -17.90 7.15
CA LEU A 121 -1.48 -17.45 6.80
C LEU A 121 -1.11 -17.80 5.36
N ASP A 122 -1.42 -19.02 4.91
CA ASP A 122 -1.10 -19.44 3.55
C ASP A 122 -1.80 -18.57 2.51
N GLN A 123 -3.04 -18.19 2.78
CA GLN A 123 -3.78 -17.31 1.89
C GLN A 123 -3.22 -15.89 1.91
N PHE A 124 -2.70 -15.45 3.07
CA PHE A 124 -2.07 -14.12 3.15
C PHE A 124 -0.84 -14.05 2.26
N MET A 125 -0.12 -15.17 2.13
CA MET A 125 1.07 -15.21 1.28
C MET A 125 0.76 -14.98 -0.20
N GLU A 126 -0.50 -15.12 -0.62
CA GLU A 126 -0.92 -14.81 -1.99
C GLU A 126 -0.76 -13.33 -2.34
N LEU A 127 -0.57 -12.48 -1.33
CA LEU A 127 -0.31 -11.07 -1.54
C LEU A 127 0.93 -10.84 -2.40
N GLY A 128 1.99 -11.62 -2.17
CA GLY A 128 3.24 -11.49 -2.94
C GLY A 128 3.04 -11.69 -4.44
N PRO A 129 2.50 -12.83 -4.88
CA PRO A 129 2.18 -13.03 -6.29
C PRO A 129 1.25 -11.99 -6.88
N LYS A 130 0.28 -11.52 -6.09
CA LYS A 130 -0.63 -10.47 -6.55
C LYS A 130 0.10 -9.17 -6.84
N ILE A 131 0.99 -8.76 -5.95
CA ILE A 131 1.81 -7.57 -6.16
C ILE A 131 2.67 -7.73 -7.41
N ARG A 132 3.30 -8.88 -7.57
CA ARG A 132 4.12 -9.15 -8.75
C ARG A 132 3.30 -9.00 -10.04
N ALA A 133 2.10 -9.56 -10.06
CA ALA A 133 1.22 -9.48 -11.23
C ALA A 133 0.81 -8.05 -11.54
N MET A 134 0.57 -7.24 -10.51
CA MET A 134 0.18 -5.83 -10.70
C MET A 134 1.28 -5.00 -11.31
N LEU A 135 2.54 -5.39 -11.12
CA LEU A 135 3.70 -4.62 -11.55
C LEU A 135 4.29 -5.10 -12.88
N GLU A 136 3.73 -6.16 -13.45
CA GLU A 136 4.16 -6.68 -14.75
C GLU A 136 3.55 -5.94 -15.95
#